data_dc08e846e48a7873d3ac462b644f123b
#
_entry.id   dc08e846e48a7873d3ac462b644f123b
#
_cell.length_a   1.000
_cell.length_b   1.000
_cell.length_c   1.000
_cell.angle_alpha   90.00
_cell.angle_beta   90.00
_cell.angle_gamma   90.00
#
_symmetry.space_group_name_H-M   'P 1'
#
loop_
_entity.id
_entity.type
_entity.pdbx_description
1 polymer ?
#
loop_
_entity_poly.entity_id
_entity_poly.type
_entity_poly.pdbx_seq_one_letter_code
_entity_poly.pdbx_strand_id
1 'polypeptide(L)'
;MISQLIMIVTLFSIWMSLAWALVILCSSVHFWMKRSDFNVDTSPLEHYPMVTVVVPAHNEDVVIAQTTKAILDLDYPHDRVEVLLFADNCSDDTYQEMLKVQAMPEYAGRNITITDRTGTGGKAGVLNDALKMAKGEYICVYDADA
;
A
#
# COMPACT_ATOMS: atom_id res chain seq x y z
N MET A 1 49.28 6.28 -22.69
CA MET A 1 47.97 6.93 -22.93
C MET A 1 46.80 6.12 -22.37
N ILE A 2 46.61 4.84 -22.74
CA ILE A 2 45.54 4.01 -22.23
C ILE A 2 45.63 3.81 -20.71
N SER A 3 46.82 3.53 -20.15
CA SER A 3 46.99 3.33 -18.70
C SER A 3 46.69 4.59 -17.89
N GLN A 4 46.99 5.77 -18.40
CA GLN A 4 46.64 7.03 -17.74
C GLN A 4 45.12 7.26 -17.74
N LEU A 5 44.46 6.93 -18.85
CA LEU A 5 42.99 7.02 -18.95
C LEU A 5 42.32 6.09 -17.96
N ILE A 6 42.77 4.82 -17.86
CA ILE A 6 42.27 3.85 -16.91
C ILE A 6 42.44 4.38 -15.48
N MET A 7 43.61 4.90 -15.14
CA MET A 7 43.88 5.46 -13.82
C MET A 7 42.92 6.62 -13.48
N ILE A 8 42.70 7.54 -14.41
CA ILE A 8 41.78 8.68 -14.21
C ILE A 8 40.34 8.18 -13.98
N VAL A 9 39.86 7.24 -14.81
CA VAL A 9 38.50 6.67 -14.66
C VAL A 9 38.36 5.96 -13.32
N THR A 10 39.36 5.18 -12.91
CA THR A 10 39.34 4.48 -11.63
C THR A 10 39.30 5.46 -10.45
N LEU A 11 40.15 6.48 -10.46
CA LEU A 11 40.16 7.51 -9.41
C LEU A 11 38.84 8.28 -9.34
N PHE A 12 38.28 8.62 -10.49
CA PHE A 12 36.97 9.26 -10.57
C PHE A 12 35.84 8.37 -10.00
N SER A 13 35.84 7.08 -10.34
CA SER A 13 34.85 6.12 -9.82
C SER A 13 34.95 5.97 -8.30
N ILE A 14 36.17 5.91 -7.75
CA ILE A 14 36.40 5.85 -6.30
C ILE A 14 35.89 7.14 -5.64
N TRP A 15 36.21 8.29 -6.20
CA TRP A 15 35.75 9.58 -5.67
C TRP A 15 34.23 9.68 -5.68
N MET A 16 33.57 9.29 -6.78
CA MET A 16 32.11 9.26 -6.88
C MET A 16 31.47 8.33 -5.85
N SER A 17 32.03 7.13 -5.64
CA SER A 17 31.50 6.19 -4.64
C SER A 17 31.67 6.71 -3.21
N LEU A 18 32.78 7.37 -2.89
CA LEU A 18 32.99 8.01 -1.60
C LEU A 18 32.02 9.18 -1.36
N ALA A 19 31.82 10.02 -2.37
CA ALA A 19 30.83 11.11 -2.31
C ALA A 19 29.42 10.58 -2.07
N TRP A 20 29.03 9.52 -2.77
CA TRP A 20 27.73 8.87 -2.58
C TRP A 20 27.57 8.26 -1.19
N ALA A 21 28.61 7.57 -0.69
CA ALA A 21 28.60 7.03 0.65
C ALA A 21 28.45 8.12 1.72
N LEU A 22 29.08 9.28 1.52
CA LEU A 22 28.95 10.43 2.42
C LEU A 22 27.51 10.98 2.42
N VAL A 23 26.87 11.09 1.25
CA VAL A 23 25.45 11.52 1.15
C VAL A 23 24.54 10.57 1.90
N ILE A 24 24.71 9.25 1.73
CA ILE A 24 23.92 8.24 2.44
C ILE A 24 24.15 8.37 3.95
N LEU A 25 25.39 8.49 4.40
CA LEU A 25 25.73 8.62 5.82
C LEU A 25 25.09 9.88 6.41
N CYS A 26 25.23 11.03 5.78
CA CYS A 26 24.63 12.29 6.24
C CYS A 26 23.11 12.20 6.30
N SER A 27 22.47 11.59 5.30
CA SER A 27 21.02 11.38 5.27
C SER A 27 20.57 10.46 6.40
N SER A 28 21.30 9.38 6.65
CA SER A 28 21.00 8.44 7.73
C SER A 28 21.14 9.08 9.12
N VAL A 29 22.21 9.86 9.33
CA VAL A 29 22.41 10.60 10.58
C VAL A 29 21.32 11.65 10.77
N HIS A 30 20.97 12.39 9.71
CA HIS A 30 19.89 13.38 9.76
C HIS A 30 18.54 12.71 10.11
N PHE A 31 18.21 11.59 9.48
CA PHE A 31 17.01 10.82 9.80
C PHE A 31 17.02 10.34 11.25
N TRP A 32 18.17 9.80 11.72
CA TRP A 32 18.30 9.31 13.08
C TRP A 32 18.13 10.43 14.12
N MET A 33 18.71 11.61 13.86
CA MET A 33 18.58 12.78 14.74
C MET A 33 17.15 13.32 14.79
N LYS A 34 16.40 13.24 13.68
CA LYS A 34 15.00 13.68 13.61
C LYS A 34 13.98 12.62 14.01
N ARG A 35 14.39 11.38 14.22
CA ARG A 35 13.48 10.28 14.54
C ARG A 35 12.66 10.53 15.82
N SER A 36 13.22 11.24 16.79
CA SER A 36 12.49 11.62 18.01
C SER A 36 11.40 12.66 17.80
N ASP A 37 11.45 13.42 16.70
CA ASP A 37 10.46 14.44 16.38
C ASP A 37 9.19 13.82 15.76
N PHE A 38 9.25 12.55 15.34
CA PHE A 38 8.09 11.77 14.90
C PHE A 38 7.36 11.15 16.11
N ASN A 39 7.08 11.95 17.13
CA ASN A 39 6.08 11.58 18.12
C ASN A 39 4.71 11.63 17.42
N VAL A 40 4.26 10.48 16.95
CA VAL A 40 2.87 10.34 16.50
C VAL A 40 2.02 10.52 17.76
N ASP A 41 1.18 11.55 17.75
CA ASP A 41 0.18 11.70 18.78
C ASP A 41 -0.79 10.52 18.68
N THR A 42 -0.73 9.61 19.66
CA THR A 42 -1.57 8.43 19.75
C THR A 42 -2.81 8.67 20.60
N SER A 43 -3.10 9.93 20.97
CA SER A 43 -4.34 10.24 21.67
C SER A 43 -5.55 9.90 20.79
N PRO A 44 -6.65 9.42 21.40
CA PRO A 44 -7.86 9.15 20.65
C PRO A 44 -8.31 10.40 19.88
N LEU A 45 -8.69 10.22 18.61
CA LEU A 45 -9.21 11.32 17.82
C LEU A 45 -10.56 11.79 18.40
N GLU A 46 -10.80 13.10 18.48
CA GLU A 46 -12.11 13.63 18.84
C GLU A 46 -13.17 13.27 17.80
N HIS A 47 -12.75 13.14 16.56
CA HIS A 47 -13.59 12.74 15.44
C HIS A 47 -12.84 11.77 14.53
N TYR A 48 -13.46 10.62 14.24
CA TYR A 48 -12.94 9.63 13.31
C TYR A 48 -13.47 9.92 11.90
N PRO A 49 -12.62 10.37 10.95
CA PRO A 49 -13.05 10.59 9.57
C PRO A 49 -13.47 9.28 8.89
N MET A 50 -14.32 9.37 7.87
CA MET A 50 -14.64 8.21 7.03
C MET A 50 -13.45 7.87 6.15
N VAL A 51 -13.01 6.61 6.17
CA VAL A 51 -11.88 6.11 5.40
C VAL A 51 -12.36 5.06 4.40
N THR A 52 -11.98 5.20 3.14
CA THR A 52 -12.13 4.15 2.13
C THR A 52 -10.79 3.45 1.91
N VAL A 53 -10.75 2.15 2.17
CA VAL A 53 -9.59 1.30 1.87
C VAL A 53 -9.83 0.59 0.55
N VAL A 54 -8.95 0.82 -0.42
CA VAL A 54 -9.01 0.22 -1.75
C VAL A 54 -7.94 -0.85 -1.88
N VAL A 55 -8.34 -2.06 -2.23
CA VAL A 55 -7.44 -3.20 -2.44
C VAL A 55 -7.57 -3.69 -3.88
N PRO A 56 -6.67 -3.28 -4.77
CA PRO A 56 -6.55 -3.89 -6.09
C PRO A 56 -5.83 -5.24 -5.97
N ALA A 57 -6.41 -6.29 -6.54
CA ALA A 57 -5.83 -7.63 -6.57
C ALA A 57 -5.86 -8.21 -8.00
N HIS A 58 -4.80 -8.90 -8.37
CA HIS A 58 -4.69 -9.59 -9.66
C HIS A 58 -4.00 -10.94 -9.48
N ASN A 59 -4.77 -12.03 -9.49
CA ASN A 59 -4.31 -13.39 -9.24
C ASN A 59 -3.60 -13.54 -7.88
N GLU A 60 -4.30 -13.17 -6.81
CA GLU A 60 -3.82 -13.14 -5.43
C GLU A 60 -4.63 -14.08 -4.51
N ASP A 61 -5.16 -15.20 -5.03
CA ASP A 61 -6.04 -16.13 -4.31
C ASP A 61 -5.44 -16.64 -3.00
N VAL A 62 -4.10 -16.79 -2.93
CA VAL A 62 -3.39 -17.30 -1.77
C VAL A 62 -3.40 -16.33 -0.59
N VAL A 63 -3.33 -15.02 -0.85
CA VAL A 63 -3.11 -13.99 0.19
C VAL A 63 -4.31 -13.10 0.44
N ILE A 64 -5.19 -12.92 -0.55
CA ILE A 64 -6.27 -11.93 -0.49
C ILE A 64 -7.22 -12.13 0.69
N ALA A 65 -7.51 -13.37 1.08
CA ALA A 65 -8.38 -13.66 2.21
C ALA A 65 -7.77 -13.16 3.53
N GLN A 66 -6.46 -13.36 3.72
CA GLN A 66 -5.76 -12.90 4.92
C GLN A 66 -5.66 -11.38 4.96
N THR A 67 -5.31 -10.76 3.84
CA THR A 67 -5.22 -9.30 3.69
C THR A 67 -6.56 -8.64 3.97
N THR A 68 -7.65 -9.18 3.39
CA THR A 68 -9.01 -8.66 3.63
C THR A 68 -9.39 -8.72 5.11
N LYS A 69 -9.12 -9.84 5.79
CA LYS A 69 -9.36 -9.98 7.24
C LYS A 69 -8.57 -8.96 8.03
N ALA A 70 -7.27 -8.83 7.77
CA ALA A 70 -6.41 -7.88 8.47
C ALA A 70 -6.93 -6.43 8.35
N ILE A 71 -7.47 -6.05 7.18
CA ILE A 71 -8.07 -4.73 6.98
C ILE A 71 -9.38 -4.59 7.75
N LEU A 72 -10.21 -5.63 7.79
CA LEU A 72 -11.48 -5.61 8.52
C LEU A 72 -11.30 -5.62 10.04
N ASP A 73 -10.17 -6.14 10.52
CA ASP A 73 -9.80 -6.21 11.93
C ASP A 73 -8.98 -4.99 12.41
N LEU A 74 -8.82 -3.95 11.59
CA LEU A 74 -8.17 -2.72 12.00
C LEU A 74 -8.86 -2.10 13.22
N ASP A 75 -8.05 -1.59 14.15
CA ASP A 75 -8.51 -0.84 15.32
C ASP A 75 -8.99 0.57 14.91
N TYR A 76 -10.15 0.59 14.25
CA TYR A 76 -10.83 1.80 13.79
C TYR A 76 -12.35 1.59 13.85
N PRO A 77 -13.16 2.63 14.12
CA PRO A 77 -14.62 2.47 14.16
C PRO A 77 -15.17 1.88 12.87
N HIS A 78 -15.84 0.76 12.97
CA HIS A 78 -16.27 -0.06 11.82
C HIS A 78 -17.28 0.64 10.90
N ASP A 79 -18.06 1.56 11.44
CA ASP A 79 -19.00 2.41 10.71
C ASP A 79 -18.30 3.55 9.95
N ARG A 80 -17.01 3.74 10.19
CA ARG A 80 -16.15 4.73 9.57
C ARG A 80 -15.13 4.17 8.57
N VAL A 81 -15.23 2.88 8.26
CA VAL A 81 -14.39 2.20 7.27
C VAL A 81 -15.26 1.65 6.15
N GLU A 82 -14.93 1.98 4.93
CA GLU A 82 -15.43 1.35 3.71
C GLU A 82 -14.28 0.58 3.06
N VAL A 83 -14.50 -0.67 2.68
CA VAL A 83 -13.51 -1.52 2.01
C VAL A 83 -13.98 -1.81 0.60
N LEU A 84 -13.19 -1.39 -0.39
CA LEU A 84 -13.42 -1.64 -1.80
C LEU A 84 -12.38 -2.65 -2.30
N LEU A 85 -12.80 -3.88 -2.57
CA LEU A 85 -11.97 -4.95 -3.09
C LEU A 85 -12.22 -5.09 -4.59
N PHE A 86 -11.14 -5.12 -5.36
CA PHE A 86 -11.21 -5.30 -6.81
C PHE A 86 -10.41 -6.53 -7.23
N ALA A 87 -11.08 -7.52 -7.78
CA ALA A 87 -10.46 -8.61 -8.53
C ALA A 87 -10.31 -8.13 -9.99
N ASP A 88 -9.11 -7.64 -10.38
CA ASP A 88 -8.88 -7.05 -11.70
C ASP A 88 -8.30 -8.06 -12.67
N ASN A 89 -9.10 -8.47 -13.66
CA ASN A 89 -8.73 -9.45 -14.69
C ASN A 89 -8.16 -10.75 -14.09
N CYS A 90 -8.70 -11.23 -12.98
CA CYS A 90 -8.26 -12.46 -12.34
C CYS A 90 -8.67 -13.69 -13.16
N SER A 91 -7.79 -14.69 -13.20
CA SER A 91 -8.04 -16.00 -13.79
C SER A 91 -8.03 -17.14 -12.77
N ASP A 92 -7.75 -16.81 -11.50
CA ASP A 92 -7.71 -17.69 -10.34
C ASP A 92 -8.94 -17.48 -9.44
N ASP A 93 -8.91 -18.01 -8.22
CA ASP A 93 -10.00 -17.94 -7.25
C ASP A 93 -9.99 -16.65 -6.40
N THR A 94 -9.23 -15.60 -6.75
CA THR A 94 -9.12 -14.34 -6.00
C THR A 94 -10.51 -13.76 -5.65
N TYR A 95 -11.39 -13.65 -6.63
CA TYR A 95 -12.75 -13.11 -6.41
C TYR A 95 -13.57 -13.95 -5.44
N GLN A 96 -13.49 -15.28 -5.58
CA GLN A 96 -14.19 -16.24 -4.73
C GLN A 96 -13.68 -16.17 -3.28
N GLU A 97 -12.38 -16.02 -3.08
CA GLU A 97 -11.79 -15.87 -1.76
C GLU A 97 -12.27 -14.58 -1.07
N MET A 98 -12.39 -13.46 -1.79
CA MET A 98 -12.98 -12.22 -1.27
C MET A 98 -14.41 -12.44 -0.81
N LEU A 99 -15.25 -13.11 -1.62
CA LEU A 99 -16.64 -13.39 -1.29
C LEU A 99 -16.77 -14.30 -0.06
N LYS A 100 -15.87 -15.28 0.10
CA LYS A 100 -15.85 -16.15 1.30
C LYS A 100 -15.63 -15.33 2.56
N VAL A 101 -14.70 -14.37 2.54
CA VAL A 101 -14.45 -13.51 3.69
C VAL A 101 -15.66 -12.62 3.98
N GLN A 102 -16.27 -12.02 2.97
CA GLN A 102 -17.48 -11.19 3.15
C GLN A 102 -18.65 -11.97 3.76
N ALA A 103 -18.76 -13.25 3.43
CA ALA A 103 -19.84 -14.12 3.94
C ALA A 103 -19.63 -14.60 5.38
N MET A 104 -18.47 -14.32 6.00
CA MET A 104 -18.19 -14.73 7.38
C MET A 104 -19.08 -13.98 8.38
N PRO A 105 -19.70 -14.67 9.36
CA PRO A 105 -20.58 -14.03 10.32
C PRO A 105 -19.93 -12.90 11.12
N GLU A 106 -18.62 -12.98 11.36
CA GLU A 106 -17.83 -12.00 12.10
C GLU A 106 -17.72 -10.65 11.39
N TYR A 107 -17.90 -10.65 10.04
CA TYR A 107 -17.87 -9.45 9.21
C TYR A 107 -19.26 -9.01 8.74
N ALA A 108 -20.31 -9.62 9.27
CA ALA A 108 -21.68 -9.23 8.95
C ALA A 108 -21.92 -7.75 9.32
N GLY A 109 -22.43 -6.98 8.37
CA GLY A 109 -22.70 -5.54 8.58
C GLY A 109 -21.50 -4.62 8.34
N ARG A 110 -20.33 -5.16 7.98
CA ARG A 110 -19.21 -4.33 7.53
C ARG A 110 -19.49 -3.73 6.15
N ASN A 111 -19.00 -2.54 5.91
CA ASN A 111 -19.14 -1.85 4.62
C ASN A 111 -18.09 -2.35 3.63
N ILE A 112 -18.37 -3.47 2.98
CA ILE A 112 -17.48 -4.13 2.02
C ILE A 112 -18.16 -4.16 0.66
N THR A 113 -17.47 -3.68 -0.36
CA THR A 113 -17.88 -3.82 -1.76
C THR A 113 -16.82 -4.60 -2.52
N ILE A 114 -17.23 -5.68 -3.18
CA ILE A 114 -16.36 -6.52 -3.98
C ILE A 114 -16.74 -6.36 -5.44
N THR A 115 -15.77 -6.10 -6.30
CA THR A 115 -15.97 -5.90 -7.74
C THR A 115 -15.08 -6.89 -8.50
N ASP A 116 -15.72 -7.73 -9.31
CA ASP A 116 -15.04 -8.50 -10.36
C ASP A 116 -14.90 -7.59 -11.58
N ARG A 117 -13.67 -7.15 -11.85
CA ARG A 117 -13.38 -6.16 -12.87
C ARG A 117 -12.69 -6.78 -14.06
N THR A 118 -13.26 -6.60 -15.23
CA THR A 118 -12.60 -6.87 -16.51
C THR A 118 -12.40 -5.53 -17.22
N GLY A 119 -11.12 -5.10 -17.35
CA GLY A 119 -10.84 -3.77 -17.89
C GLY A 119 -9.39 -3.55 -18.25
N THR A 120 -9.12 -2.39 -18.81
CA THR A 120 -7.77 -1.91 -19.15
C THR A 120 -7.23 -1.00 -18.05
N GLY A 121 -5.91 -0.72 -18.11
CA GLY A 121 -5.26 0.24 -17.20
C GLY A 121 -4.69 -0.38 -15.92
N GLY A 122 -4.88 -1.67 -15.67
CA GLY A 122 -4.33 -2.37 -14.50
C GLY A 122 -4.66 -1.64 -13.20
N LYS A 123 -3.72 -1.60 -12.24
CA LYS A 123 -3.88 -0.93 -10.94
C LYS A 123 -4.38 0.52 -11.06
N ALA A 124 -3.88 1.30 -12.02
CA ALA A 124 -4.33 2.68 -12.21
C ALA A 124 -5.80 2.76 -12.66
N GLY A 125 -6.23 1.82 -13.52
CA GLY A 125 -7.64 1.69 -13.92
C GLY A 125 -8.54 1.35 -12.74
N VAL A 126 -8.14 0.40 -11.89
CA VAL A 126 -8.85 0.06 -10.65
C VAL A 126 -8.99 1.28 -9.74
N LEU A 127 -7.90 2.02 -9.51
CA LEU A 127 -7.93 3.20 -8.65
C LEU A 127 -8.85 4.29 -9.19
N ASN A 128 -8.89 4.51 -10.51
CA ASN A 128 -9.81 5.46 -11.12
C ASN A 128 -11.28 5.04 -10.96
N ASP A 129 -11.58 3.74 -10.98
CA ASP A 129 -12.93 3.24 -10.75
C ASP A 129 -13.30 3.31 -9.25
N ALA A 130 -12.35 2.96 -8.36
CA ALA A 130 -12.52 3.10 -6.93
C ALA A 130 -12.80 4.55 -6.50
N LEU A 131 -12.13 5.54 -7.09
CA LEU A 131 -12.36 6.96 -6.82
C LEU A 131 -13.80 7.42 -7.08
N LYS A 132 -14.48 6.79 -8.03
CA LYS A 132 -15.90 7.10 -8.35
C LYS A 132 -16.87 6.50 -7.33
N MET A 133 -16.44 5.46 -6.62
CA MET A 133 -17.25 4.70 -5.66
C MET A 133 -16.99 5.11 -4.22
N ALA A 134 -15.78 5.56 -3.93
CA ALA A 134 -15.31 5.89 -2.58
C ALA A 134 -16.16 7.00 -1.94
N LYS A 135 -16.53 6.78 -0.68
CA LYS A 135 -17.32 7.72 0.14
C LYS A 135 -16.50 8.32 1.27
N GLY A 136 -15.28 7.81 1.51
CA GLY A 136 -14.41 8.28 2.56
C GLY A 136 -13.83 9.66 2.30
N GLU A 137 -13.60 10.41 3.37
CA GLU A 137 -12.83 11.66 3.35
C GLU A 137 -11.35 11.40 3.03
N TYR A 138 -10.87 10.20 3.39
CA TYR A 138 -9.54 9.71 3.08
C TYR A 138 -9.64 8.41 2.30
N ILE A 139 -8.74 8.27 1.33
CA ILE A 139 -8.62 7.04 0.54
C ILE A 139 -7.24 6.45 0.78
N CYS A 140 -7.21 5.22 1.30
CA CYS A 140 -6.01 4.43 1.48
C CYS A 140 -5.97 3.35 0.42
N VAL A 141 -4.82 3.17 -0.22
CA VAL A 141 -4.60 2.05 -1.15
C VAL A 141 -3.70 1.04 -0.46
N TYR A 142 -4.13 -0.19 -0.41
CA TYR A 142 -3.39 -1.29 0.19
C TYR A 142 -3.18 -2.39 -0.85
N ASP A 143 -1.93 -2.83 -1.03
CA ASP A 143 -1.63 -3.91 -1.97
C ASP A 143 -1.99 -5.27 -1.35
N ALA A 144 -2.51 -6.18 -2.17
CA ALA A 144 -3.01 -7.47 -1.68
C ALA A 144 -1.91 -8.36 -1.10
N ASP A 145 -0.66 -8.17 -1.54
CA ASP A 145 0.54 -8.93 -1.19
C ASP A 145 1.48 -8.21 -0.19
N ALA A 146 1.02 -7.11 0.45
CA ALA A 146 1.83 -6.27 1.35
C ALA A 146 1.96 -6.84 2.76
#